data_ff5a75f45ba59635185b9a889872b703
#
_entry.id   ff5a75f45ba59635185b9a889872b703
#
_cell.length_a   1.000
_cell.length_b   1.000
_cell.length_c   1.000
_cell.angle_alpha   90.00
_cell.angle_beta   90.00
_cell.angle_gamma   90.00
#
_symmetry.space_group_name_H-M   'P 1'
#
loop_
_entity.id
_entity.type
_entity.pdbx_description
1 polymer ?
#
loop_
_entity_poly.entity_id
_entity_poly.type
_entity_poly.pdbx_seq_one_letter_code
_entity_poly.pdbx_strand_id
1 'polypeptide(L)'
;MPEINEIRNYALFISDKLKNKEIIDIKILNGRYKHKGPFEHYETLKKDLPIKLLDVKTKGKLLYMILEDNYYILSTLGLSGGWCYLKAGKKEEKDNFDFSKNMDYYQGHVADDKMDSYIKNSINHLNVEFKTSKGSLFYYDTLSFGTIKVIKGIDELNKKLKTLGPDIMDIGTDLVVFKTQIKKPKNLEKEIGIVLMDQKTISGIGNYLRSDILYLSKINPFRKVNKLSDAEIKIIFDNCKLLTWGEFDKKEAKRLKILNKNSKLPEDYDRLFFVYNQDTDIHGNKVIKKELYEGSQKRFIYYVKEIQAY
;
A
#
# COMPACT_ATOMS: atom_id res chain seq x y z
N MET A 1 3.44 7.82 1.33
CA MET A 1 2.06 7.22 1.40
C MET A 1 2.16 5.81 0.87
N PRO A 2 1.94 4.81 1.69
CA PRO A 2 2.04 3.41 1.25
C PRO A 2 1.01 3.09 0.16
N GLU A 3 1.48 2.50 -0.94
CA GLU A 3 0.66 1.96 -2.02
C GLU A 3 0.86 0.44 -2.10
N ILE A 4 0.46 -0.22 -3.17
CA ILE A 4 0.35 -1.67 -3.20
C ILE A 4 1.69 -2.39 -2.94
N ASN A 5 2.82 -1.85 -3.43
CA ASN A 5 4.14 -2.46 -3.26
C ASN A 5 4.53 -2.51 -1.78
N GLU A 6 4.39 -1.38 -1.08
CA GLU A 6 4.70 -1.29 0.34
C GLU A 6 3.75 -2.15 1.17
N ILE A 7 2.45 -2.20 0.81
CA ILE A 7 1.48 -3.03 1.52
C ILE A 7 1.83 -4.52 1.41
N ARG A 8 2.24 -4.99 0.22
CA ARG A 8 2.70 -6.37 0.03
C ARG A 8 3.98 -6.66 0.80
N ASN A 9 4.92 -5.74 0.79
CA ASN A 9 6.15 -5.89 1.56
C ASN A 9 5.90 -5.91 3.07
N TYR A 10 4.97 -5.09 3.58
CA TYR A 10 4.53 -5.20 4.98
C TYR A 10 3.88 -6.56 5.28
N ALA A 11 3.10 -7.11 4.35
CA ALA A 11 2.53 -8.44 4.56
C ALA A 11 3.61 -9.52 4.65
N LEU A 12 4.63 -9.46 3.79
CA LEU A 12 5.80 -10.36 3.86
C LEU A 12 6.57 -10.17 5.15
N PHE A 13 6.84 -8.92 5.55
CA PHE A 13 7.52 -8.58 6.79
C PHE A 13 6.78 -9.15 8.01
N ILE A 14 5.47 -8.93 8.13
CA ILE A 14 4.68 -9.45 9.24
C ILE A 14 4.65 -10.98 9.22
N SER A 15 4.50 -11.58 8.03
CA SER A 15 4.51 -13.04 7.87
C SER A 15 5.84 -13.64 8.35
N ASP A 16 6.98 -13.06 7.99
CA ASP A 16 8.31 -13.47 8.45
C ASP A 16 8.41 -13.44 9.99
N LYS A 17 7.87 -12.40 10.62
CA LYS A 17 7.98 -12.21 12.07
C LYS A 17 6.99 -13.04 12.87
N LEU A 18 5.74 -13.19 12.39
CA LEU A 18 4.62 -13.68 13.22
C LEU A 18 3.92 -14.94 12.72
N LYS A 19 4.11 -15.37 11.46
CA LYS A 19 3.41 -16.56 10.94
C LYS A 19 3.65 -17.79 11.83
N ASN A 20 2.58 -18.46 12.18
CA ASN A 20 2.53 -19.61 13.11
C ASN A 20 2.96 -19.30 14.56
N LYS A 21 2.97 -18.02 14.95
CA LYS A 21 3.18 -17.60 16.34
C LYS A 21 1.88 -17.17 16.98
N GLU A 22 1.79 -17.35 18.30
CA GLU A 22 0.65 -16.90 19.09
C GLU A 22 0.81 -15.43 19.48
N ILE A 23 -0.24 -14.67 19.27
CA ILE A 23 -0.44 -13.35 19.88
C ILE A 23 -0.98 -13.60 21.27
N ILE A 24 -0.22 -13.21 22.29
CA ILE A 24 -0.53 -13.47 23.71
C ILE A 24 -1.11 -12.26 24.42
N ASP A 25 -0.92 -11.06 23.88
CA ASP A 25 -1.54 -9.82 24.38
C ASP A 25 -1.64 -8.79 23.27
N ILE A 26 -2.60 -7.86 23.38
CA ILE A 26 -2.77 -6.70 22.52
C ILE A 26 -2.93 -5.48 23.39
N LYS A 27 -2.14 -4.42 23.12
CA LYS A 27 -2.19 -3.16 23.88
C LYS A 27 -2.37 -1.97 22.97
N ILE A 28 -3.25 -1.08 23.37
CA ILE A 28 -3.39 0.25 22.78
C ILE A 28 -2.42 1.18 23.50
N LEU A 29 -1.45 1.74 22.77
CA LEU A 29 -0.39 2.56 23.32
C LEU A 29 -0.67 4.05 23.13
N ASN A 30 -1.07 4.44 21.93
CA ASN A 30 -1.24 5.85 21.55
C ASN A 30 -2.21 6.01 20.35
N GLY A 31 -2.25 7.24 19.81
CA GLY A 31 -2.97 7.60 18.61
C GLY A 31 -4.48 7.57 18.76
N ARG A 32 -5.17 7.41 17.63
CA ARG A 32 -6.64 7.48 17.58
C ARG A 32 -7.33 6.51 18.53
N TYR A 33 -6.78 5.31 18.73
CA TYR A 33 -7.43 4.26 19.54
C TYR A 33 -7.34 4.54 21.04
N LYS A 34 -6.33 5.30 21.47
CA LYS A 34 -6.24 5.76 22.85
C LYS A 34 -7.19 6.92 23.14
N HIS A 35 -7.37 7.81 22.15
CA HIS A 35 -8.17 9.03 22.35
C HIS A 35 -9.65 8.85 22.02
N LYS A 36 -10.01 7.97 21.07
CA LYS A 36 -11.38 7.75 20.58
C LYS A 36 -11.98 6.40 20.99
N GLY A 37 -11.24 5.64 21.78
CA GLY A 37 -11.59 4.26 22.16
C GLY A 37 -10.99 3.21 21.23
N PRO A 38 -11.00 1.94 21.67
CA PRO A 38 -10.40 0.83 20.96
C PRO A 38 -11.06 0.61 19.59
N PHE A 39 -10.34 -0.10 18.72
CA PHE A 39 -10.89 -0.53 17.43
C PHE A 39 -12.00 -1.59 17.64
N GLU A 40 -12.87 -1.71 16.65
CA GLU A 40 -14.01 -2.63 16.68
C GLU A 40 -13.56 -4.07 17.01
N HIS A 41 -14.29 -4.76 17.88
CA HIS A 41 -14.03 -6.11 18.40
C HIS A 41 -12.68 -6.30 19.14
N TYR A 42 -12.04 -5.23 19.61
CA TYR A 42 -10.81 -5.31 20.40
C TYR A 42 -10.98 -6.17 21.65
N GLU A 43 -12.01 -5.90 22.46
CA GLU A 43 -12.27 -6.62 23.71
C GLU A 43 -12.62 -8.09 23.48
N THR A 44 -13.32 -8.39 22.38
CA THR A 44 -13.66 -9.77 22.01
C THR A 44 -12.42 -10.55 21.67
N LEU A 45 -11.57 -10.01 20.78
CA LEU A 45 -10.31 -10.65 20.41
C LEU A 45 -9.38 -10.80 21.63
N LYS A 46 -9.32 -9.79 22.49
CA LYS A 46 -8.47 -9.80 23.68
C LYS A 46 -8.85 -10.88 24.69
N LYS A 47 -10.14 -11.21 24.81
CA LYS A 47 -10.63 -12.31 25.68
C LYS A 47 -10.27 -13.70 25.14
N ASP A 48 -10.17 -13.83 23.83
CA ASP A 48 -9.88 -15.10 23.14
C ASP A 48 -8.37 -15.35 22.95
N LEU A 49 -7.51 -14.48 23.52
CA LEU A 49 -6.05 -14.69 23.49
C LEU A 49 -5.64 -15.82 24.47
N PRO A 50 -4.57 -16.60 24.17
CA PRO A 50 -3.69 -16.47 23.02
C PRO A 50 -4.32 -17.00 21.74
N ILE A 51 -3.95 -16.41 20.60
CA ILE A 51 -4.46 -16.81 19.28
C ILE A 51 -3.32 -16.82 18.24
N LYS A 52 -3.29 -17.84 17.39
CA LYS A 52 -2.21 -17.99 16.40
C LYS A 52 -2.48 -17.19 15.13
N LEU A 53 -1.43 -16.54 14.60
CA LEU A 53 -1.43 -15.96 13.27
C LEU A 53 -1.15 -17.07 12.24
N LEU A 54 -2.12 -17.34 11.38
CA LEU A 54 -2.03 -18.38 10.35
C LEU A 54 -1.41 -17.87 9.06
N ASP A 55 -1.82 -16.67 8.60
CA ASP A 55 -1.31 -16.10 7.35
C ASP A 55 -1.49 -14.57 7.31
N VAL A 56 -0.78 -13.92 6.39
CA VAL A 56 -0.93 -12.48 6.11
C VAL A 56 -1.12 -12.29 4.62
N LYS A 57 -2.17 -11.61 4.23
CA LYS A 57 -2.54 -11.38 2.84
C LYS A 57 -2.87 -9.92 2.57
N THR A 58 -2.95 -9.59 1.28
CA THR A 58 -3.32 -8.25 0.82
C THR A 58 -4.38 -8.31 -0.27
N LYS A 59 -5.14 -7.23 -0.41
CA LYS A 59 -5.91 -6.91 -1.60
C LYS A 59 -5.85 -5.41 -1.85
N GLY A 60 -5.21 -4.98 -2.92
CA GLY A 60 -4.89 -3.59 -3.16
C GLY A 60 -4.10 -2.99 -2.00
N LYS A 61 -4.64 -1.93 -1.37
CA LYS A 61 -4.02 -1.29 -0.21
C LYS A 61 -4.58 -1.76 1.14
N LEU A 62 -5.30 -2.85 1.17
CA LEU A 62 -5.76 -3.52 2.38
C LEU A 62 -4.82 -4.68 2.70
N LEU A 63 -4.23 -4.65 3.89
CA LEU A 63 -3.53 -5.76 4.50
C LEU A 63 -4.49 -6.46 5.47
N TYR A 64 -4.48 -7.79 5.51
CA TYR A 64 -5.24 -8.52 6.51
C TYR A 64 -4.48 -9.74 7.03
N MET A 65 -4.51 -9.90 8.34
CA MET A 65 -3.96 -11.04 9.05
C MET A 65 -5.08 -12.06 9.28
N ILE A 66 -4.80 -13.31 9.05
CA ILE A 66 -5.71 -14.44 9.24
C ILE A 66 -5.29 -15.14 10.54
N LEU A 67 -6.17 -15.17 11.51
CA LEU A 67 -5.94 -15.82 12.80
C LEU A 67 -6.76 -17.10 12.91
N GLU A 68 -6.47 -17.92 13.92
CA GLU A 68 -7.35 -19.03 14.33
C GLU A 68 -8.75 -18.53 14.67
N ASP A 69 -9.69 -19.44 14.84
CA ASP A 69 -11.08 -19.18 15.25
C ASP A 69 -11.84 -18.19 14.36
N ASN A 70 -11.44 -18.13 13.05
CA ASN A 70 -12.01 -17.22 12.06
C ASN A 70 -11.92 -15.72 12.42
N TYR A 71 -10.89 -15.31 13.16
CA TYR A 71 -10.58 -13.92 13.35
C TYR A 71 -9.71 -13.36 12.22
N TYR A 72 -9.94 -12.11 11.88
CA TYR A 72 -9.18 -11.37 10.89
C TYR A 72 -8.87 -9.97 11.42
N ILE A 73 -7.61 -9.55 11.34
CA ILE A 73 -7.19 -8.18 11.61
C ILE A 73 -6.97 -7.50 10.28
N LEU A 74 -7.80 -6.50 9.96
CA LEU A 74 -7.69 -5.70 8.76
C LEU A 74 -6.93 -4.42 9.07
N SER A 75 -5.97 -4.05 8.22
CA SER A 75 -5.17 -2.85 8.36
C SER A 75 -5.12 -2.05 7.07
N THR A 76 -5.33 -0.75 7.19
CA THR A 76 -4.99 0.23 6.15
C THR A 76 -3.95 1.19 6.72
N LEU A 77 -2.96 1.57 5.92
CA LEU A 77 -1.83 2.36 6.43
C LEU A 77 -2.01 3.87 6.25
N GLY A 78 -3.08 4.31 5.56
CA GLY A 78 -3.32 5.73 5.32
C GLY A 78 -2.15 6.41 4.59
N LEU A 79 -1.66 7.52 5.14
CA LEU A 79 -0.55 8.29 4.57
C LEU A 79 0.79 7.98 5.25
N SER A 80 0.77 7.65 6.54
CA SER A 80 1.97 7.58 7.39
C SER A 80 2.02 6.34 8.29
N GLY A 81 1.06 5.43 8.14
CA GLY A 81 1.02 4.20 8.90
C GLY A 81 2.01 3.16 8.39
N GLY A 82 2.42 2.28 9.29
CA GLY A 82 3.30 1.17 9.00
C GLY A 82 3.38 0.16 10.14
N TRP A 83 4.26 -0.81 9.97
CA TRP A 83 4.50 -1.87 10.92
C TRP A 83 5.98 -2.01 11.24
N CYS A 84 6.33 -2.27 12.50
CA CYS A 84 7.69 -2.58 12.92
C CYS A 84 7.67 -3.68 13.97
N TYR A 85 8.81 -4.31 14.22
CA TYR A 85 8.92 -5.47 15.11
C TYR A 85 10.11 -5.33 16.05
N LEU A 86 9.87 -5.53 17.35
CA LEU A 86 10.89 -5.60 18.39
C LEU A 86 11.05 -7.04 18.86
N LYS A 87 12.25 -7.59 18.72
CA LYS A 87 12.58 -8.96 19.16
C LYS A 87 12.65 -9.03 20.69
N ALA A 88 12.13 -10.10 21.29
CA ALA A 88 12.24 -10.36 22.73
C ALA A 88 13.70 -10.50 23.17
N GLY A 89 13.98 -10.16 24.44
CA GLY A 89 15.33 -10.22 25.02
C GLY A 89 16.21 -9.00 24.79
N LYS A 90 15.78 -8.04 23.95
CA LYS A 90 16.46 -6.76 23.75
C LYS A 90 15.94 -5.62 24.62
N LYS A 91 15.02 -5.91 25.54
CA LYS A 91 14.31 -4.94 26.39
C LYS A 91 14.92 -4.75 27.79
N GLU A 92 15.94 -5.54 28.16
CA GLU A 92 16.34 -5.70 29.56
C GLU A 92 17.49 -4.81 30.04
N GLU A 93 18.14 -4.05 29.18
CA GLU A 93 19.12 -3.03 29.61
C GLU A 93 18.39 -1.71 29.84
N LYS A 94 17.96 -1.50 31.07
CA LYS A 94 16.97 -0.48 31.49
C LYS A 94 17.33 0.99 31.28
N ASP A 95 18.59 1.35 31.10
CA ASP A 95 19.01 2.75 31.15
C ASP A 95 19.54 3.36 29.83
N ASN A 96 19.73 2.52 28.76
CA ASN A 96 20.20 2.99 27.45
C ASN A 96 19.59 2.22 26.28
N PHE A 97 18.35 1.75 26.40
CA PHE A 97 17.72 0.98 25.33
C PHE A 97 17.31 1.89 24.16
N ASP A 98 18.14 1.90 23.13
CA ASP A 98 17.84 2.59 21.89
C ASP A 98 16.87 1.75 21.03
N PHE A 99 15.59 2.07 21.15
CA PHE A 99 14.54 1.46 20.36
C PHE A 99 14.81 1.54 18.85
N SER A 100 15.47 2.62 18.39
CA SER A 100 15.74 2.83 16.98
C SER A 100 16.66 1.75 16.39
N LYS A 101 17.66 1.33 17.17
CA LYS A 101 18.64 0.32 16.75
C LYS A 101 18.17 -1.12 16.89
N ASN A 102 17.11 -1.35 17.69
CA ASN A 102 16.64 -2.69 18.05
C ASN A 102 15.30 -3.07 17.41
N MET A 103 14.66 -2.15 16.72
CA MET A 103 13.45 -2.43 15.97
C MET A 103 13.76 -2.78 14.52
N ASP A 104 13.16 -3.86 14.05
CA ASP A 104 13.13 -4.20 12.63
C ASP A 104 12.01 -3.40 11.95
N TYR A 105 12.36 -2.69 10.89
CA TYR A 105 11.42 -1.95 10.03
C TYR A 105 11.46 -2.52 8.62
N TYR A 106 10.32 -2.44 7.93
CA TYR A 106 10.36 -2.49 6.48
C TYR A 106 10.80 -1.12 5.95
N GLN A 107 11.90 -1.09 5.24
CA GLN A 107 12.58 0.16 4.85
C GLN A 107 11.93 0.90 3.68
N GLY A 108 10.96 0.32 2.96
CA GLY A 108 10.16 0.99 1.93
C GLY A 108 10.90 2.07 1.12
N HIS A 109 10.16 3.06 0.65
CA HIS A 109 10.69 4.21 -0.08
C HIS A 109 11.17 5.35 0.84
N VAL A 110 11.97 5.05 1.84
CA VAL A 110 12.63 6.05 2.69
C VAL A 110 14.09 6.14 2.25
N ALA A 111 14.52 7.34 1.88
CA ALA A 111 15.93 7.57 1.54
C ALA A 111 16.81 7.33 2.77
N ASP A 112 18.00 6.74 2.57
CA ASP A 112 18.90 6.31 3.65
C ASP A 112 19.26 7.48 4.60
N ASP A 113 19.45 8.67 4.07
CA ASP A 113 19.73 9.89 4.84
C ASP A 113 18.58 10.34 5.76
N LYS A 114 17.37 9.87 5.51
CA LYS A 114 16.15 10.18 6.30
C LYS A 114 15.71 9.05 7.21
N MET A 115 16.36 7.87 7.12
CA MET A 115 15.94 6.67 7.82
C MET A 115 15.93 6.86 9.34
N ASP A 116 16.96 7.42 9.93
CA ASP A 116 17.05 7.64 11.39
C ASP A 116 15.93 8.56 11.89
N SER A 117 15.65 9.62 11.15
CA SER A 117 14.54 10.54 11.47
C SER A 117 13.19 9.85 11.33
N TYR A 118 13.01 9.04 10.30
CA TYR A 118 11.80 8.27 10.08
C TYR A 118 11.56 7.24 11.21
N ILE A 119 12.59 6.49 11.60
CA ILE A 119 12.53 5.50 12.68
C ILE A 119 12.19 6.18 13.99
N LYS A 120 12.89 7.26 14.36
CA LYS A 120 12.65 8.04 15.59
C LYS A 120 11.22 8.58 15.65
N ASN A 121 10.72 9.11 14.53
CA ASN A 121 9.35 9.60 14.45
C ASN A 121 8.34 8.46 14.60
N SER A 122 8.59 7.31 13.97
CA SER A 122 7.71 6.13 14.06
C SER A 122 7.58 5.60 15.49
N ILE A 123 8.68 5.57 16.26
CA ILE A 123 8.67 5.13 17.66
C ILE A 123 7.76 6.02 18.53
N ASN A 124 7.77 7.32 18.31
CA ASN A 124 6.94 8.27 19.04
C ASN A 124 5.44 8.10 18.72
N HIS A 125 5.12 7.39 17.65
CA HIS A 125 3.76 7.18 17.16
C HIS A 125 3.34 5.71 17.12
N LEU A 126 3.89 4.86 18.00
CA LEU A 126 3.42 3.49 18.18
C LEU A 126 2.00 3.49 18.74
N ASN A 127 1.05 2.96 17.99
CA ASN A 127 -0.37 3.04 18.34
C ASN A 127 -0.90 1.75 18.97
N VAL A 128 -0.51 0.58 18.45
CA VAL A 128 -0.98 -0.72 18.91
C VAL A 128 0.18 -1.71 18.94
N GLU A 129 0.31 -2.46 20.04
CA GLU A 129 1.24 -3.57 20.23
C GLU A 129 0.49 -4.91 20.13
N PHE A 130 1.03 -5.84 19.34
CA PHE A 130 0.65 -7.24 19.31
C PHE A 130 1.81 -8.06 19.85
N LYS A 131 1.69 -8.53 21.08
CA LYS A 131 2.76 -9.21 21.81
C LYS A 131 2.76 -10.71 21.52
N THR A 132 3.94 -11.28 21.30
CA THR A 132 4.18 -12.73 21.19
C THR A 132 5.28 -13.15 22.16
N SER A 133 5.51 -14.46 22.34
CA SER A 133 6.64 -14.97 23.14
C SER A 133 8.02 -14.63 22.56
N LYS A 134 8.08 -14.28 21.26
CA LYS A 134 9.35 -14.02 20.54
C LYS A 134 9.61 -12.52 20.31
N GLY A 135 8.66 -11.65 20.67
CA GLY A 135 8.75 -10.21 20.48
C GLY A 135 7.39 -9.57 20.28
N SER A 136 7.39 -8.29 19.91
CA SER A 136 6.17 -7.51 19.70
C SER A 136 6.14 -6.89 18.31
N LEU A 137 5.01 -7.04 17.62
CA LEU A 137 4.69 -6.32 16.39
C LEU A 137 3.95 -5.04 16.75
N PHE A 138 4.38 -3.91 16.21
CA PHE A 138 3.76 -2.62 16.45
C PHE A 138 3.18 -2.05 15.16
N TYR A 139 1.96 -1.53 15.26
CA TYR A 139 1.40 -0.62 14.30
C TYR A 139 1.71 0.82 14.74
N TYR A 140 2.27 1.61 13.85
CA TYR A 140 2.51 3.03 14.06
C TYR A 140 1.78 3.86 12.99
N ASP A 141 1.37 5.08 13.32
CA ASP A 141 0.76 6.00 12.37
C ASP A 141 0.82 7.45 12.88
N THR A 142 1.70 8.24 12.29
CA THR A 142 1.95 9.64 12.68
C THR A 142 0.73 10.53 12.49
N LEU A 143 0.00 10.36 11.38
CA LEU A 143 -1.16 11.20 11.04
C LEU A 143 -2.50 10.60 11.45
N SER A 144 -2.51 9.37 11.94
CA SER A 144 -3.71 8.64 12.36
C SER A 144 -4.79 8.51 11.28
N PHE A 145 -4.41 8.42 10.01
CA PHE A 145 -5.32 8.18 8.89
C PHE A 145 -5.51 6.70 8.56
N GLY A 146 -4.57 5.86 8.97
CA GLY A 146 -4.70 4.42 8.84
C GLY A 146 -5.69 3.83 9.84
N THR A 147 -6.06 2.58 9.63
CA THR A 147 -7.06 1.91 10.47
C THR A 147 -6.65 0.47 10.77
N ILE A 148 -6.99 0.03 11.97
CA ILE A 148 -7.07 -1.38 12.36
C ILE A 148 -8.53 -1.68 12.67
N LYS A 149 -9.01 -2.82 12.18
CA LYS A 149 -10.33 -3.36 12.48
C LYS A 149 -10.21 -4.87 12.67
N VAL A 150 -10.87 -5.42 13.67
CA VAL A 150 -11.04 -6.86 13.83
C VAL A 150 -12.41 -7.26 13.30
N ILE A 151 -12.49 -8.38 12.64
CA ILE A 151 -13.74 -9.01 12.23
C ILE A 151 -13.68 -10.51 12.55
N LYS A 152 -14.82 -11.13 12.74
CA LYS A 152 -14.97 -12.59 12.97
C LYS A 152 -15.87 -13.19 11.90
N GLY A 153 -15.41 -14.27 11.29
CA GLY A 153 -16.11 -14.99 10.23
C GLY A 153 -15.65 -14.62 8.81
N ILE A 154 -15.56 -15.67 7.98
CA ILE A 154 -15.10 -15.54 6.60
C ILE A 154 -16.05 -14.70 5.73
N ASP A 155 -17.35 -14.71 6.04
CA ASP A 155 -18.35 -13.95 5.28
C ASP A 155 -18.14 -12.45 5.44
N GLU A 156 -17.81 -11.97 6.64
CA GLU A 156 -17.48 -10.56 6.89
C GLU A 156 -16.19 -10.16 6.16
N LEU A 157 -15.17 -11.02 6.14
CA LEU A 157 -13.98 -10.80 5.33
C LEU A 157 -14.34 -10.70 3.85
N ASN A 158 -15.07 -11.67 3.31
CA ASN A 158 -15.48 -11.70 1.91
C ASN A 158 -16.31 -10.48 1.53
N LYS A 159 -17.24 -10.06 2.39
CA LYS A 159 -18.02 -8.82 2.22
C LYS A 159 -17.11 -7.61 2.10
N LYS A 160 -16.10 -7.49 2.98
CA LYS A 160 -15.10 -6.42 2.91
C LYS A 160 -14.28 -6.49 1.62
N LEU A 161 -13.74 -7.65 1.26
CA LEU A 161 -12.92 -7.83 0.06
C LEU A 161 -13.69 -7.56 -1.24
N LYS A 162 -15.00 -7.85 -1.28
CA LYS A 162 -15.89 -7.53 -2.42
C LYS A 162 -16.10 -6.03 -2.62
N THR A 163 -15.85 -5.19 -1.61
CA THR A 163 -15.92 -3.72 -1.78
C THR A 163 -14.76 -3.16 -2.60
N LEU A 164 -13.70 -3.93 -2.81
CA LEU A 164 -12.52 -3.56 -3.58
C LEU A 164 -12.60 -4.15 -4.99
N GLY A 165 -12.16 -3.37 -5.97
CA GLY A 165 -11.97 -3.85 -7.33
C GLY A 165 -10.88 -4.92 -7.43
N PRO A 166 -10.66 -5.51 -8.63
CA PRO A 166 -9.54 -6.40 -8.88
C PRO A 166 -8.22 -5.78 -8.42
N ASP A 167 -7.39 -6.58 -7.76
CA ASP A 167 -6.05 -6.16 -7.32
C ASP A 167 -5.13 -6.12 -8.54
N ILE A 168 -4.48 -4.97 -8.79
CA ILE A 168 -3.62 -4.80 -9.97
C ILE A 168 -2.43 -5.77 -10.00
N MET A 169 -1.98 -6.25 -8.83
CA MET A 169 -0.92 -7.24 -8.74
C MET A 169 -1.42 -8.69 -8.69
N ASP A 170 -2.72 -8.93 -8.70
CA ASP A 170 -3.25 -10.29 -8.85
C ASP A 170 -2.94 -10.80 -10.27
N ILE A 171 -2.53 -12.07 -10.37
CA ILE A 171 -2.26 -12.74 -11.65
C ILE A 171 -3.54 -12.81 -12.49
N GLY A 172 -4.70 -13.04 -11.85
CA GLY A 172 -6.00 -13.05 -12.51
C GLY A 172 -6.48 -11.68 -13.01
N THR A 173 -5.83 -10.58 -12.65
CA THR A 173 -6.12 -9.26 -13.18
C THR A 173 -5.33 -9.06 -14.47
N ASP A 174 -5.83 -9.61 -15.56
CA ASP A 174 -5.29 -9.46 -16.91
C ASP A 174 -5.80 -8.19 -17.61
N LEU A 175 -5.40 -7.98 -18.87
CA LEU A 175 -5.83 -6.83 -19.67
C LEU A 175 -7.35 -6.80 -19.89
N VAL A 176 -7.99 -7.96 -20.04
CA VAL A 176 -9.45 -8.03 -20.27
C VAL A 176 -10.18 -7.56 -19.02
N VAL A 177 -9.79 -8.09 -17.85
CA VAL A 177 -10.35 -7.66 -16.56
C VAL A 177 -10.09 -6.18 -16.33
N PHE A 178 -8.87 -5.69 -16.53
CA PHE A 178 -8.51 -4.28 -16.37
C PHE A 178 -9.36 -3.39 -17.26
N LYS A 179 -9.40 -3.66 -18.57
CA LYS A 179 -10.18 -2.89 -19.56
C LYS A 179 -11.67 -2.86 -19.20
N THR A 180 -12.23 -4.01 -18.82
CA THR A 180 -13.63 -4.12 -18.40
C THR A 180 -13.94 -3.22 -17.21
N GLN A 181 -13.04 -3.15 -16.22
CA GLN A 181 -13.23 -2.30 -15.06
C GLN A 181 -13.09 -0.81 -15.41
N ILE A 182 -12.08 -0.44 -16.18
CA ILE A 182 -11.86 0.95 -16.61
C ILE A 182 -13.03 1.46 -17.43
N LYS A 183 -13.53 0.67 -18.42
CA LYS A 183 -14.61 1.06 -19.34
C LYS A 183 -16.02 0.84 -18.79
N LYS A 184 -16.21 0.63 -17.48
CA LYS A 184 -17.56 0.61 -16.91
C LYS A 184 -18.31 1.90 -17.20
N PRO A 185 -19.63 1.87 -17.45
CA PRO A 185 -20.44 3.07 -17.80
C PRO A 185 -20.22 4.26 -16.87
N LYS A 186 -20.12 3.99 -15.55
CA LYS A 186 -19.87 5.02 -14.51
C LYS A 186 -18.53 5.77 -14.66
N ASN A 187 -17.59 5.22 -15.44
CA ASN A 187 -16.23 5.76 -15.59
C ASN A 187 -16.02 6.50 -16.91
N LEU A 188 -16.87 6.29 -17.93
CA LEU A 188 -16.63 6.76 -19.29
C LEU A 188 -16.42 8.27 -19.40
N GLU A 189 -17.18 9.06 -18.63
CA GLU A 189 -17.09 10.52 -18.63
C GLU A 189 -16.08 11.07 -17.61
N LYS A 190 -15.45 10.18 -16.82
CA LYS A 190 -14.43 10.57 -15.85
C LYS A 190 -13.04 10.63 -16.48
N GLU A 191 -12.20 11.46 -15.91
CA GLU A 191 -10.77 11.53 -16.23
C GLU A 191 -10.05 10.27 -15.79
N ILE A 192 -9.15 9.78 -16.64
CA ILE A 192 -8.40 8.54 -16.36
C ILE A 192 -7.59 8.62 -15.05
N GLY A 193 -7.08 9.81 -14.72
CA GLY A 193 -6.39 10.03 -13.47
C GLY A 193 -7.28 9.82 -12.22
N ILE A 194 -8.58 10.07 -12.31
CA ILE A 194 -9.53 9.76 -11.23
C ILE A 194 -9.81 8.26 -11.18
N VAL A 195 -10.09 7.67 -12.34
CA VAL A 195 -10.51 6.27 -12.45
C VAL A 195 -9.44 5.31 -11.95
N LEU A 196 -8.16 5.57 -12.21
CA LEU A 196 -7.05 4.76 -11.73
C LEU A 196 -6.89 4.79 -10.20
N MET A 197 -7.36 5.84 -9.52
CA MET A 197 -7.32 5.91 -8.04
C MET A 197 -8.52 5.27 -7.35
N ASP A 198 -9.63 5.04 -8.07
CA ASP A 198 -10.82 4.42 -7.48
C ASP A 198 -10.55 2.96 -7.13
N GLN A 199 -10.35 2.70 -5.83
CA GLN A 199 -10.08 1.36 -5.31
C GLN A 199 -11.22 0.35 -5.57
N LYS A 200 -12.42 0.80 -5.96
CA LYS A 200 -13.53 -0.04 -6.38
C LYS A 200 -13.45 -0.40 -7.86
N THR A 201 -12.71 0.35 -8.63
CA THR A 201 -12.47 0.09 -10.06
C THR A 201 -11.27 -0.83 -10.22
N ILE A 202 -10.08 -0.41 -9.80
CA ILE A 202 -8.86 -1.23 -9.70
C ILE A 202 -8.22 -0.91 -8.35
N SER A 203 -7.96 -1.95 -7.55
CA SER A 203 -7.35 -1.72 -6.26
C SER A 203 -5.83 -1.81 -6.30
N GLY A 204 -5.18 -0.97 -5.48
CA GLY A 204 -3.73 -0.95 -5.30
C GLY A 204 -3.04 0.32 -5.75
N ILE A 205 -3.52 0.95 -6.82
CA ILE A 205 -2.93 2.18 -7.36
C ILE A 205 -3.26 3.36 -6.46
N GLY A 206 -2.26 4.17 -6.15
CA GLY A 206 -2.43 5.41 -5.42
C GLY A 206 -1.90 6.60 -6.20
N ASN A 207 -1.52 7.64 -5.47
CA ASN A 207 -1.22 8.92 -6.09
C ASN A 207 0.12 8.94 -6.82
N TYR A 208 1.15 8.29 -6.26
CA TYR A 208 2.43 8.24 -6.93
C TYR A 208 2.40 7.27 -8.12
N LEU A 209 1.89 6.06 -7.93
CA LEU A 209 1.76 5.09 -9.04
C LEU A 209 0.92 5.65 -10.18
N ARG A 210 -0.21 6.29 -9.89
CA ARG A 210 -1.05 6.92 -10.92
C ARG A 210 -0.29 7.96 -11.75
N SER A 211 0.45 8.84 -11.09
CA SER A 211 1.21 9.90 -11.77
C SER A 211 2.27 9.30 -12.68
N ASP A 212 3.05 8.36 -12.16
CA ASP A 212 4.16 7.74 -12.87
C ASP A 212 3.69 6.76 -13.97
N ILE A 213 2.60 6.02 -13.74
CA ILE A 213 1.96 5.18 -14.77
C ILE A 213 1.52 6.03 -15.97
N LEU A 214 0.81 7.13 -15.72
CA LEU A 214 0.31 7.99 -16.80
C LEU A 214 1.43 8.73 -17.53
N TYR A 215 2.50 9.10 -16.82
CA TYR A 215 3.70 9.66 -17.43
C TYR A 215 4.36 8.67 -18.37
N LEU A 216 4.65 7.45 -17.93
CA LEU A 216 5.23 6.39 -18.77
C LEU A 216 4.32 6.01 -19.94
N SER A 217 3.02 6.10 -19.77
CA SER A 217 2.04 5.85 -20.82
C SER A 217 1.93 6.99 -21.82
N LYS A 218 2.51 8.16 -21.53
CA LYS A 218 2.36 9.41 -22.31
C LYS A 218 0.90 9.85 -22.46
N ILE A 219 0.08 9.57 -21.43
CA ILE A 219 -1.36 9.86 -21.41
C ILE A 219 -1.63 11.03 -20.47
N ASN A 220 -2.30 12.06 -20.98
CA ASN A 220 -2.75 13.19 -20.16
C ASN A 220 -3.75 12.69 -19.09
N PRO A 221 -3.51 12.97 -17.79
CA PRO A 221 -4.38 12.50 -16.72
C PRO A 221 -5.81 13.02 -16.77
N PHE A 222 -6.05 14.11 -17.49
CA PHE A 222 -7.37 14.76 -17.64
C PHE A 222 -8.17 14.24 -18.84
N ARG A 223 -7.63 13.30 -19.61
CA ARG A 223 -8.39 12.66 -20.70
C ARG A 223 -9.50 11.80 -20.11
N LYS A 224 -10.71 11.94 -20.68
CA LYS A 224 -11.84 11.08 -20.33
C LYS A 224 -11.63 9.65 -20.82
N VAL A 225 -12.12 8.69 -20.07
CA VAL A 225 -11.98 7.25 -20.40
C VAL A 225 -12.59 6.93 -21.77
N ASN A 226 -13.74 7.53 -22.14
CA ASN A 226 -14.38 7.33 -23.42
C ASN A 226 -13.55 7.83 -24.62
N LYS A 227 -12.51 8.63 -24.39
CA LYS A 227 -11.58 9.16 -25.41
C LYS A 227 -10.30 8.33 -25.51
N LEU A 228 -10.16 7.27 -24.72
CA LEU A 228 -9.03 6.38 -24.76
C LEU A 228 -9.31 5.20 -25.70
N SER A 229 -8.38 4.95 -26.63
CA SER A 229 -8.37 3.77 -27.47
C SER A 229 -8.01 2.52 -26.65
N ASP A 230 -8.30 1.34 -27.19
CA ASP A 230 -7.93 0.07 -26.58
C ASP A 230 -6.41 -0.10 -26.48
N ALA A 231 -5.67 0.42 -27.47
CA ALA A 231 -4.21 0.42 -27.46
C ALA A 231 -3.64 1.26 -26.30
N GLU A 232 -4.19 2.45 -26.06
CA GLU A 232 -3.78 3.30 -24.95
C GLU A 232 -4.10 2.68 -23.59
N ILE A 233 -5.27 2.04 -23.45
CA ILE A 233 -5.62 1.30 -22.24
C ILE A 233 -4.66 0.15 -21.99
N LYS A 234 -4.23 -0.54 -23.06
CA LYS A 234 -3.20 -1.59 -22.96
C LYS A 234 -1.86 -1.03 -22.47
N ILE A 235 -1.43 0.12 -23.01
CA ILE A 235 -0.19 0.78 -22.56
C ILE A 235 -0.28 1.16 -21.08
N ILE A 236 -1.41 1.71 -20.63
CA ILE A 236 -1.64 2.01 -19.19
C ILE A 236 -1.54 0.73 -18.36
N PHE A 237 -2.19 -0.36 -18.79
CA PHE A 237 -2.14 -1.65 -18.09
C PHE A 237 -0.72 -2.20 -18.00
N ASP A 238 0.04 -2.20 -19.12
CA ASP A 238 1.42 -2.69 -19.16
C ASP A 238 2.31 -1.89 -18.19
N ASN A 239 2.13 -0.57 -18.11
CA ASN A 239 2.85 0.29 -17.17
C ASN A 239 2.39 0.10 -15.72
N CYS A 240 1.10 -0.19 -15.48
CA CYS A 240 0.66 -0.62 -14.15
C CYS A 240 1.41 -1.87 -13.69
N LYS A 241 1.47 -2.90 -14.54
CA LYS A 241 2.20 -4.14 -14.23
C LYS A 241 3.71 -3.89 -14.08
N LEU A 242 4.29 -3.04 -14.93
CA LEU A 242 5.71 -2.72 -14.87
C LEU A 242 6.10 -2.07 -13.55
N LEU A 243 5.38 -1.02 -13.12
CA LEU A 243 5.72 -0.30 -11.90
C LEU A 243 5.39 -1.12 -10.64
N THR A 244 4.32 -1.90 -10.64
CA THR A 244 3.97 -2.70 -9.46
C THR A 244 4.84 -3.95 -9.34
N TRP A 245 4.87 -4.81 -10.36
CA TRP A 245 5.64 -6.05 -10.32
C TRP A 245 7.14 -5.86 -10.57
N GLY A 246 7.50 -4.87 -11.40
CA GLY A 246 8.90 -4.58 -11.70
C GLY A 246 9.70 -4.12 -10.50
N GLU A 247 9.07 -3.39 -9.59
CA GLU A 247 9.67 -2.94 -8.33
C GLU A 247 9.57 -4.01 -7.22
N PHE A 248 8.46 -4.76 -7.17
CA PHE A 248 8.21 -5.75 -6.13
C PHE A 248 9.03 -7.03 -6.33
N ASP A 249 8.87 -7.71 -7.47
CA ASP A 249 9.59 -8.92 -7.85
C ASP A 249 9.64 -9.09 -9.36
N LYS A 250 10.60 -8.40 -9.99
CA LYS A 250 10.82 -8.44 -11.45
C LYS A 250 11.12 -9.84 -11.99
N LYS A 251 11.84 -10.65 -11.20
CA LYS A 251 12.23 -12.02 -11.60
C LYS A 251 10.99 -12.91 -11.65
N GLU A 252 10.19 -12.89 -10.61
CA GLU A 252 8.96 -13.67 -10.52
C GLU A 252 7.93 -13.20 -11.56
N ALA A 253 7.79 -11.88 -11.77
CA ALA A 253 6.91 -11.31 -12.77
C ALA A 253 7.24 -11.78 -14.21
N LYS A 254 8.52 -11.93 -14.53
CA LYS A 254 8.95 -12.50 -15.82
C LYS A 254 8.69 -14.00 -15.90
N ARG A 255 8.94 -14.76 -14.82
CA ARG A 255 8.65 -16.19 -14.71
C ARG A 255 7.16 -16.46 -14.94
N LEU A 256 6.30 -15.68 -14.33
CA LEU A 256 4.84 -15.78 -14.44
C LEU A 256 4.28 -15.14 -15.73
N LYS A 257 5.13 -14.61 -16.62
CA LYS A 257 4.75 -13.93 -17.87
C LYS A 257 3.84 -12.71 -17.67
N ILE A 258 3.86 -12.11 -16.48
CA ILE A 258 3.15 -10.86 -16.16
C ILE A 258 3.84 -9.69 -16.86
N LEU A 259 5.19 -9.72 -16.88
CA LEU A 259 6.02 -8.80 -17.64
C LEU A 259 6.61 -9.54 -18.84
N ASN A 260 6.63 -8.91 -20.00
CA ASN A 260 7.32 -9.46 -21.17
C ASN A 260 8.84 -9.34 -21.00
N LYS A 261 9.61 -10.06 -21.84
CA LYS A 261 11.08 -10.09 -21.74
C LYS A 261 11.72 -8.71 -21.92
N ASN A 262 11.07 -7.83 -22.67
CA ASN A 262 11.55 -6.48 -23.01
C ASN A 262 11.04 -5.40 -22.04
N SER A 263 10.18 -5.76 -21.07
CA SER A 263 9.72 -4.82 -20.05
C SER A 263 10.91 -4.39 -19.20
N LYS A 264 11.31 -3.13 -19.29
CA LYS A 264 12.38 -2.51 -18.51
C LYS A 264 11.89 -1.17 -17.99
N LEU A 265 12.21 -0.87 -16.75
CA LEU A 265 12.27 0.52 -16.30
C LEU A 265 13.35 1.24 -17.11
N PRO A 266 13.22 2.54 -17.39
CA PRO A 266 14.28 3.31 -18.01
C PRO A 266 15.61 3.07 -17.30
N GLU A 267 16.69 2.87 -18.07
CA GLU A 267 18.01 2.50 -17.51
C GLU A 267 18.60 3.62 -16.65
N ASP A 268 18.26 4.87 -16.97
CA ASP A 268 18.71 6.08 -16.25
C ASP A 268 17.79 6.45 -15.07
N TYR A 269 16.89 5.56 -14.66
CA TYR A 269 15.99 5.81 -13.55
C TYR A 269 16.67 5.47 -12.22
N ASP A 270 17.30 6.45 -11.64
CA ASP A 270 17.90 6.43 -10.28
C ASP A 270 17.06 7.16 -9.24
N ARG A 271 15.92 7.74 -9.66
CA ARG A 271 14.98 8.45 -8.81
C ARG A 271 13.96 7.51 -8.19
N LEU A 272 13.49 7.88 -7.01
CA LEU A 272 12.39 7.21 -6.34
C LEU A 272 11.08 7.25 -7.14
N PHE A 273 10.83 8.36 -7.88
CA PHE A 273 9.64 8.58 -8.71
C PHE A 273 10.01 9.28 -10.02
N PHE A 274 9.23 9.03 -11.09
CA PHE A 274 9.43 9.69 -12.40
C PHE A 274 9.00 11.16 -12.37
N VAL A 275 7.78 11.41 -11.91
CA VAL A 275 7.20 12.75 -11.85
C VAL A 275 6.55 13.07 -10.50
N TYR A 276 6.17 12.06 -9.73
CA TYR A 276 5.51 12.31 -8.46
C TYR A 276 6.41 13.09 -7.49
N ASN A 277 5.94 14.28 -7.10
CA ASN A 277 6.65 15.19 -6.20
C ASN A 277 8.07 15.58 -6.69
N GLN A 278 8.25 15.64 -8.02
CA GLN A 278 9.45 16.13 -8.69
C GLN A 278 9.19 17.50 -9.32
N ASP A 279 10.21 18.32 -9.47
CA ASP A 279 10.16 19.61 -10.19
C ASP A 279 10.35 19.41 -11.69
N THR A 280 11.18 18.43 -12.06
CA THR A 280 11.47 18.04 -13.45
C THR A 280 11.43 16.52 -13.62
N ASP A 281 11.10 16.05 -14.80
CA ASP A 281 11.26 14.63 -15.15
C ASP A 281 12.75 14.27 -15.39
N ILE A 282 13.02 13.02 -15.78
CA ILE A 282 14.39 12.53 -16.06
C ILE A 282 15.04 13.20 -17.29
N HIS A 283 14.26 13.85 -18.13
CA HIS A 283 14.72 14.55 -19.33
C HIS A 283 14.85 16.07 -19.13
N GLY A 284 14.59 16.58 -17.91
CA GLY A 284 14.64 18.00 -17.59
C GLY A 284 13.37 18.76 -17.92
N ASN A 285 12.30 18.11 -18.39
CA ASN A 285 11.02 18.78 -18.67
C ASN A 285 10.32 19.13 -17.34
N LYS A 286 9.67 20.30 -17.32
CA LYS A 286 8.95 20.79 -16.14
C LYS A 286 7.78 19.88 -15.78
N VAL A 287 7.74 19.42 -14.53
CA VAL A 287 6.59 18.71 -13.96
C VAL A 287 5.55 19.72 -13.47
N ILE A 288 4.30 19.50 -13.87
CA ILE A 288 3.16 20.32 -13.46
C ILE A 288 2.41 19.58 -12.36
N LYS A 289 2.27 20.23 -11.22
CA LYS A 289 1.37 19.82 -10.14
C LYS A 289 0.02 20.49 -10.31
N LYS A 290 -1.04 19.73 -10.57
CA LYS A 290 -2.40 20.25 -10.79
C LYS A 290 -3.42 19.52 -9.93
N GLU A 291 -4.47 20.25 -9.55
CA GLU A 291 -5.58 19.68 -8.81
C GLU A 291 -6.43 18.76 -9.69
N LEU A 292 -6.85 17.66 -9.09
CA LEU A 292 -7.76 16.70 -9.67
C LEU A 292 -8.79 16.34 -8.60
N TYR A 293 -10.07 16.52 -8.91
CA TYR A 293 -11.17 16.38 -7.96
C TYR A 293 -11.87 15.03 -8.14
N GLU A 294 -11.96 14.27 -7.05
CA GLU A 294 -12.81 13.09 -6.93
C GLU A 294 -13.97 13.43 -5.97
N GLY A 295 -15.11 13.86 -6.53
CA GLY A 295 -16.21 14.42 -5.74
C GLY A 295 -15.75 15.64 -4.94
N SER A 296 -15.91 15.62 -3.62
CA SER A 296 -15.42 16.68 -2.72
C SER A 296 -13.93 16.52 -2.33
N GLN A 297 -13.28 15.42 -2.69
CA GLN A 297 -11.89 15.17 -2.32
C GLN A 297 -10.92 15.78 -3.34
N LYS A 298 -10.13 16.73 -2.89
CA LYS A 298 -9.04 17.33 -3.64
C LYS A 298 -7.81 16.45 -3.57
N ARG A 299 -7.23 16.12 -4.74
CA ARG A 299 -5.95 15.44 -4.89
C ARG A 299 -5.08 16.22 -5.87
N PHE A 300 -3.76 16.07 -5.76
CA PHE A 300 -2.85 16.60 -6.77
C PHE A 300 -2.40 15.49 -7.70
N ILE A 301 -2.29 15.76 -8.99
CA ILE A 301 -1.64 14.91 -9.98
C ILE A 301 -0.40 15.63 -10.50
N TYR A 302 0.62 14.85 -10.80
CA TYR A 302 1.89 15.30 -11.35
C TYR A 302 2.01 14.80 -12.77
N TYR A 303 2.32 15.65 -13.73
CA TYR A 303 2.42 15.30 -15.14
C TYR A 303 3.31 16.26 -15.91
N VAL A 304 3.78 15.85 -17.10
CA VAL A 304 4.59 16.64 -18.02
C VAL A 304 3.75 16.92 -19.26
N LYS A 305 3.42 18.20 -19.50
CA LYS A 305 2.51 18.61 -20.59
C LYS A 305 3.09 18.28 -21.98
N GLU A 306 4.38 18.43 -22.13
CA GLU A 306 5.11 18.20 -23.40
C GLU A 306 5.12 16.73 -23.81
N ILE A 307 5.00 15.81 -22.86
CA ILE A 307 5.06 14.35 -23.09
C ILE A 307 3.65 13.75 -23.12
N GLN A 308 2.74 14.25 -22.28
CA GLN A 308 1.43 13.66 -22.05
C GLN A 308 0.36 14.43 -22.83
N ALA A 309 0.18 14.07 -24.09
CA ALA A 309 -0.80 14.72 -25.00
C ALA A 309 -2.26 14.46 -24.59
N TYR A 310 -3.13 15.36 -25.06
CA TYR A 310 -4.58 15.21 -24.97
C TYR A 310 -5.10 14.18 -25.95
#